data_4d1d994b5cc923a7c5b836aea6ce3690
#
_entry.id   4d1d994b5cc923a7c5b836aea6ce3690
#
_cell.length_a   1.000
_cell.length_b   1.000
_cell.length_c   1.000
_cell.angle_alpha   90.00
_cell.angle_beta   90.00
_cell.angle_gamma   90.00
#
_symmetry.space_group_name_H-M   'P 1'
#
loop_
_entity.id
_entity.type
_entity.pdbx_description
1 polymer ?
#
loop_
_entity_poly.entity_id
_entity_poly.type
_entity_poly.pdbx_seq_one_letter_code
_entity_poly.pdbx_strand_id
1 'polypeptide(L)'
;MSFLSKILEYKSFYEEIVAFDRSNIGRLLITGNDAHDLLERLTTNKIIDLPINNGVKTVITTNKGRIIDVLYIYSTDKGLLVLTSKNNQNTIMSWIDYYTFGEDITIKDISNTTAMVGVVGPKSFHFLEEFLSINVFKLNKNELTKTQLGNIDLWIIRTDSYGMLGVDIVFPIENQDFIWEKIMSTSFIIEEPSESTLNTIRINEGVPLLGHELNQDYNPLEAGLIESINFQKGCYVGQEVIARLNTY
;
A
#
# COMPACT_ATOMS: atom_id res chain seq x y z
N MET A 1 12.47 -20.91 16.11
CA MET A 1 13.09 -19.58 16.31
C MET A 1 13.17 -19.30 17.81
N SER A 2 14.33 -18.86 18.32
CA SER A 2 14.52 -18.65 19.76
C SER A 2 13.84 -17.35 20.22
N PHE A 3 13.53 -17.24 21.51
CA PHE A 3 12.99 -16.00 22.09
C PHE A 3 13.93 -14.80 21.87
N LEU A 4 15.23 -15.01 21.96
CA LEU A 4 16.24 -13.99 21.71
C LEU A 4 16.24 -13.48 20.27
N SER A 5 16.02 -14.34 19.25
CA SER A 5 15.95 -13.89 17.86
C SER A 5 14.75 -12.97 17.61
N LYS A 6 13.60 -13.24 18.21
CA LYS A 6 12.42 -12.37 18.11
C LYS A 6 12.64 -11.00 18.74
N ILE A 7 13.35 -10.94 19.86
CA ILE A 7 13.70 -9.66 20.49
C ILE A 7 14.62 -8.83 19.58
N LEU A 8 15.59 -9.49 18.93
CA LEU A 8 16.50 -8.80 17.99
C LEU A 8 15.75 -8.26 16.78
N GLU A 9 14.89 -9.08 16.13
CA GLU A 9 14.06 -8.62 15.02
C GLU A 9 13.18 -7.43 15.41
N TYR A 10 12.53 -7.50 16.58
CA TYR A 10 11.70 -6.42 17.09
C TYR A 10 12.52 -5.14 17.35
N LYS A 11 13.70 -5.28 17.94
CA LYS A 11 14.62 -4.15 18.19
C LYS A 11 15.09 -3.53 16.87
N SER A 12 15.46 -4.34 15.88
CA SER A 12 15.91 -3.86 14.57
C SER A 12 14.83 -3.06 13.87
N PHE A 13 13.56 -3.44 14.02
CA PHE A 13 12.44 -2.71 13.45
C PHE A 13 12.34 -1.26 13.99
N TYR A 14 12.60 -1.05 15.29
CA TYR A 14 12.47 0.26 15.93
C TYR A 14 13.77 1.08 15.96
N GLU A 15 14.94 0.48 15.83
CA GLU A 15 16.23 1.16 15.98
C GLU A 15 17.06 1.21 14.70
N GLU A 16 16.84 0.27 13.77
CA GLU A 16 17.65 0.09 12.57
C GLU A 16 16.79 0.10 11.29
N ILE A 17 16.97 -0.91 10.44
CA ILE A 17 16.20 -1.16 9.22
C ILE A 17 15.81 -2.62 9.16
N VAL A 18 14.60 -2.88 8.72
CA VAL A 18 14.19 -4.21 8.28
C VAL A 18 13.79 -4.14 6.81
N ALA A 19 14.10 -5.17 6.05
CA ALA A 19 13.64 -5.35 4.69
C ALA A 19 12.90 -6.69 4.57
N PHE A 20 11.79 -6.72 3.85
CA PHE A 20 11.00 -7.93 3.68
C PHE A 20 10.25 -7.93 2.37
N ASP A 21 10.01 -9.14 1.85
CA ASP A 21 9.24 -9.34 0.63
C ASP A 21 7.77 -8.94 0.84
N ARG A 22 7.28 -8.09 -0.06
CA ARG A 22 5.89 -7.66 -0.15
C ARG A 22 5.26 -7.98 -1.51
N SER A 23 5.87 -8.88 -2.27
CA SER A 23 5.38 -9.24 -3.61
C SER A 23 4.00 -9.90 -3.60
N ASN A 24 3.51 -10.33 -2.45
CA ASN A 24 2.15 -10.81 -2.24
C ASN A 24 1.09 -9.69 -2.11
N ILE A 25 1.47 -8.43 -1.99
CA ILE A 25 0.56 -7.27 -2.12
C ILE A 25 0.09 -7.21 -3.57
N GLY A 26 -1.23 -7.20 -3.78
CA GLY A 26 -1.79 -7.10 -5.13
C GLY A 26 -1.51 -5.72 -5.74
N ARG A 27 -1.10 -5.70 -7.00
CA ARG A 27 -0.77 -4.48 -7.74
C ARG A 27 -1.56 -4.44 -9.03
N LEU A 28 -2.48 -3.48 -9.12
CA LEU A 28 -3.31 -3.26 -10.30
C LEU A 28 -2.91 -1.95 -10.95
N LEU A 29 -2.81 -1.93 -12.27
CA LEU A 29 -2.71 -0.70 -13.06
C LEU A 29 -4.05 -0.48 -13.74
N ILE A 30 -4.72 0.62 -13.38
CA ILE A 30 -6.03 1.00 -13.93
C ILE A 30 -5.84 2.22 -14.81
N THR A 31 -6.23 2.09 -16.08
CA THR A 31 -6.09 3.12 -17.11
C THR A 31 -7.43 3.42 -17.74
N GLY A 32 -7.54 4.50 -18.50
CA GLY A 32 -8.77 4.96 -19.16
C GLY A 32 -9.26 6.29 -18.61
N ASN A 33 -10.09 6.98 -19.40
CA ASN A 33 -10.54 8.33 -19.08
C ASN A 33 -11.45 8.38 -17.85
N ASP A 34 -12.15 7.29 -17.55
CA ASP A 34 -13.12 7.21 -16.46
C ASP A 34 -12.55 6.58 -15.19
N ALA A 35 -11.24 6.22 -15.17
CA ALA A 35 -10.63 5.50 -14.05
C ALA A 35 -10.73 6.26 -12.72
N HIS A 36 -10.47 7.57 -12.72
CA HIS A 36 -10.57 8.41 -11.51
C HIS A 36 -12.01 8.53 -11.04
N ASP A 37 -12.97 8.79 -11.94
CA ASP A 37 -14.39 8.93 -11.59
C ASP A 37 -14.96 7.62 -11.05
N LEU A 38 -14.66 6.49 -11.67
CA LEU A 38 -15.14 5.20 -11.20
C LEU A 38 -14.60 4.88 -9.80
N LEU A 39 -13.29 5.02 -9.57
CA LEU A 39 -12.71 4.78 -8.24
C LEU A 39 -13.16 5.81 -7.20
N GLU A 40 -13.44 7.05 -7.61
CA GLU A 40 -14.09 8.05 -6.74
C GLU A 40 -15.44 7.54 -6.21
N ARG A 41 -16.27 6.93 -7.06
CA ARG A 41 -17.59 6.40 -6.69
C ARG A 41 -17.53 5.08 -5.92
N LEU A 42 -16.44 4.34 -6.01
CA LEU A 42 -16.30 3.02 -5.38
C LEU A 42 -15.60 3.06 -4.03
N THR A 43 -14.90 4.14 -3.68
CA THR A 43 -14.03 4.18 -2.50
C THR A 43 -14.36 5.36 -1.57
N THR A 44 -13.95 5.26 -0.33
CA THR A 44 -14.32 6.21 0.73
C THR A 44 -13.53 7.52 0.71
N ASN A 45 -12.39 7.59 0.02
CA ASN A 45 -11.56 8.81 -0.01
C ASN A 45 -11.56 9.47 -1.40
N LYS A 46 -11.06 10.71 -1.48
CA LYS A 46 -11.08 11.52 -2.70
C LYS A 46 -10.01 11.06 -3.69
N ILE A 47 -10.42 10.74 -4.93
CA ILE A 47 -9.55 10.24 -6.01
C ILE A 47 -9.55 11.18 -7.21
N ILE A 48 -10.68 11.88 -7.46
CA ILE A 48 -10.93 12.60 -8.72
C ILE A 48 -9.84 13.61 -9.09
N ASP A 49 -9.29 14.32 -8.10
CA ASP A 49 -8.27 15.35 -8.31
C ASP A 49 -6.88 14.90 -7.79
N LEU A 50 -6.61 13.60 -7.71
CA LEU A 50 -5.36 13.10 -7.17
C LEU A 50 -4.19 13.49 -8.10
N PRO A 51 -3.25 14.35 -7.65
CA PRO A 51 -2.14 14.79 -8.49
C PRO A 51 -1.22 13.63 -8.87
N ILE A 52 -0.57 13.72 -10.02
CA ILE A 52 0.45 12.74 -10.43
C ILE A 52 1.53 12.63 -9.34
N ASN A 53 1.99 11.42 -9.09
CA ASN A 53 2.94 11.03 -8.05
C ASN A 53 2.41 11.13 -6.61
N ASN A 54 1.14 11.46 -6.42
CA ASN A 54 0.49 11.42 -5.11
C ASN A 54 -0.38 10.20 -4.98
N GLY A 55 -0.56 9.78 -3.74
CA GLY A 55 -1.40 8.65 -3.39
C GLY A 55 -2.32 8.94 -2.23
N VAL A 56 -3.31 8.08 -2.08
CA VAL A 56 -4.29 8.15 -1.00
C VAL A 56 -4.60 6.75 -0.49
N LYS A 57 -4.73 6.62 0.84
CA LYS A 57 -5.30 5.44 1.48
C LYS A 57 -6.82 5.58 1.49
N THR A 58 -7.51 4.55 1.04
CA THR A 58 -8.98 4.53 0.95
C THR A 58 -9.52 3.14 1.28
N VAL A 59 -10.82 3.05 1.50
CA VAL A 59 -11.49 1.77 1.76
C VAL A 59 -12.51 1.50 0.66
N ILE A 60 -12.54 0.28 0.18
CA ILE A 60 -13.61 -0.20 -0.68
C ILE A 60 -14.61 -0.99 0.18
N THR A 61 -15.89 -0.66 0.05
CA THR A 61 -16.94 -1.20 0.93
C THR A 61 -18.12 -1.74 0.14
N THR A 62 -18.88 -2.63 0.78
CA THR A 62 -20.20 -3.03 0.29
C THR A 62 -21.19 -1.87 0.40
N ASN A 63 -22.35 -1.98 -0.24
CA ASN A 63 -23.47 -1.04 -0.09
C ASN A 63 -23.99 -0.92 1.36
N LYS A 64 -23.65 -1.88 2.22
CA LYS A 64 -23.95 -1.86 3.66
C LYS A 64 -22.81 -1.23 4.49
N GLY A 65 -21.83 -0.58 3.86
CA GLY A 65 -20.67 0.02 4.51
C GLY A 65 -19.72 -0.98 5.17
N ARG A 66 -19.73 -2.26 4.75
CA ARG A 66 -18.82 -3.30 5.26
C ARG A 66 -17.54 -3.33 4.45
N ILE A 67 -16.41 -3.52 5.13
CA ILE A 67 -15.08 -3.51 4.51
C ILE A 67 -14.92 -4.70 3.55
N ILE A 68 -14.47 -4.41 2.33
CA ILE A 68 -13.99 -5.39 1.36
C ILE A 68 -12.46 -5.41 1.37
N ASP A 69 -11.84 -4.22 1.30
CA ASP A 69 -10.39 -4.07 1.38
C ASP A 69 -10.00 -2.63 1.72
N VAL A 70 -8.75 -2.45 2.13
CA VAL A 70 -8.06 -1.16 2.19
C VAL A 70 -7.13 -1.06 0.99
N LEU A 71 -7.31 0.00 0.21
CA LEU A 71 -6.52 0.25 -0.99
C LEU A 71 -5.60 1.45 -0.78
N TYR A 72 -4.41 1.37 -1.39
CA TYR A 72 -3.55 2.53 -1.60
C TYR A 72 -3.55 2.82 -3.09
N ILE A 73 -4.03 3.98 -3.48
CA ILE A 73 -4.19 4.40 -4.87
C ILE A 73 -3.23 5.54 -5.16
N TYR A 74 -2.36 5.36 -6.16
CA TYR A 74 -1.36 6.33 -6.58
C TYR A 74 -1.63 6.77 -8.01
N SER A 75 -1.69 8.09 -8.24
CA SER A 75 -1.78 8.64 -9.59
C SER A 75 -0.41 8.63 -10.25
N THR A 76 -0.31 8.04 -11.43
CA THR A 76 0.94 7.97 -12.20
C THR A 76 0.72 8.50 -13.62
N ASP A 77 1.80 8.74 -14.35
CA ASP A 77 1.75 9.10 -15.78
C ASP A 77 1.14 7.99 -16.67
N LYS A 78 1.02 6.77 -16.17
CA LYS A 78 0.45 5.61 -16.88
C LYS A 78 -1.00 5.28 -16.46
N GLY A 79 -1.55 5.97 -15.46
CA GLY A 79 -2.85 5.69 -14.87
C GLY A 79 -2.76 5.55 -13.34
N LEU A 80 -3.71 4.85 -12.74
CA LEU A 80 -3.75 4.64 -11.30
C LEU A 80 -3.11 3.30 -10.92
N LEU A 81 -2.03 3.36 -10.12
CA LEU A 81 -1.48 2.19 -9.46
C LEU A 81 -2.30 1.94 -8.19
N VAL A 82 -2.92 0.78 -8.08
CA VAL A 82 -3.72 0.38 -6.92
C VAL A 82 -3.04 -0.79 -6.22
N LEU A 83 -2.67 -0.58 -4.95
CA LEU A 83 -2.19 -1.64 -4.07
C LEU A 83 -3.36 -2.16 -3.24
N THR A 84 -3.55 -3.48 -3.23
CA THR A 84 -4.59 -4.16 -2.44
C THR A 84 -3.97 -4.84 -1.21
N SER A 85 -4.77 -5.44 -0.36
CA SER A 85 -4.26 -6.40 0.63
C SER A 85 -3.61 -7.62 -0.04
N LYS A 86 -2.87 -8.41 0.75
CA LYS A 86 -2.18 -9.62 0.27
C LYS A 86 -3.11 -10.53 -0.52
N ASN A 87 -2.74 -10.85 -1.76
CA ASN A 87 -3.43 -11.78 -2.66
C ASN A 87 -4.93 -11.46 -2.93
N ASN A 88 -5.35 -10.19 -2.72
CA ASN A 88 -6.77 -9.79 -2.87
C ASN A 88 -7.08 -9.07 -4.19
N GLN A 89 -6.13 -8.96 -5.10
CA GLN A 89 -6.30 -8.26 -6.39
C GLN A 89 -7.47 -8.78 -7.22
N ASN A 90 -7.69 -10.10 -7.24
CA ASN A 90 -8.80 -10.69 -8.00
C ASN A 90 -10.18 -10.29 -7.46
N THR A 91 -10.33 -10.21 -6.13
CA THR A 91 -11.57 -9.72 -5.50
C THR A 91 -11.83 -8.27 -5.89
N ILE A 92 -10.78 -7.43 -5.86
CA ILE A 92 -10.90 -6.01 -6.19
C ILE A 92 -11.18 -5.82 -7.68
N MET A 93 -10.51 -6.55 -8.57
CA MET A 93 -10.81 -6.52 -10.01
C MET A 93 -12.26 -6.88 -10.28
N SER A 94 -12.75 -7.99 -9.69
CA SER A 94 -14.15 -8.42 -9.86
C SER A 94 -15.14 -7.40 -9.30
N TRP A 95 -14.79 -6.72 -8.21
CA TRP A 95 -15.64 -5.68 -7.63
C TRP A 95 -15.71 -4.44 -8.51
N ILE A 96 -14.60 -3.99 -9.07
CA ILE A 96 -14.57 -2.84 -9.98
C ILE A 96 -15.34 -3.20 -11.27
N ASP A 97 -15.11 -4.39 -11.84
CA ASP A 97 -15.79 -4.88 -13.03
C ASP A 97 -17.32 -4.92 -12.84
N TYR A 98 -17.78 -5.37 -11.68
CA TYR A 98 -19.22 -5.40 -11.34
C TYR A 98 -19.90 -4.03 -11.40
N TYR A 99 -19.17 -2.95 -11.15
CA TYR A 99 -19.67 -1.57 -11.21
C TYR A 99 -19.30 -0.83 -12.49
N THR A 100 -18.70 -1.51 -13.46
CA THR A 100 -18.34 -0.96 -14.78
C THR A 100 -19.45 -1.24 -15.77
N PHE A 101 -20.12 -0.21 -16.29
CA PHE A 101 -21.28 -0.33 -17.19
C PHE A 101 -21.10 0.38 -18.52
N GLY A 102 -19.89 0.65 -18.93
CA GLY A 102 -19.56 1.34 -20.18
C GLY A 102 -18.51 2.43 -20.02
N GLU A 103 -17.94 2.54 -18.82
CA GLU A 103 -16.79 3.40 -18.55
C GLU A 103 -15.57 2.96 -19.38
N ASP A 104 -14.83 3.93 -19.88
CA ASP A 104 -13.54 3.75 -20.54
C ASP A 104 -12.47 3.45 -19.49
N ILE A 105 -12.36 2.18 -19.10
CA ILE A 105 -11.34 1.70 -18.18
C ILE A 105 -10.71 0.38 -18.67
N THR A 106 -9.47 0.18 -18.29
CA THR A 106 -8.77 -1.10 -18.42
C THR A 106 -8.04 -1.40 -17.11
N ILE A 107 -8.26 -2.59 -16.56
CA ILE A 107 -7.61 -3.06 -15.33
C ILE A 107 -6.60 -4.13 -15.71
N LYS A 108 -5.34 -3.90 -15.36
CA LYS A 108 -4.26 -4.87 -15.57
C LYS A 108 -3.68 -5.30 -14.23
N ASP A 109 -3.73 -6.59 -13.91
CA ASP A 109 -2.96 -7.15 -12.81
C ASP A 109 -1.48 -7.21 -13.21
N ILE A 110 -0.65 -6.47 -12.49
CA ILE A 110 0.81 -6.43 -12.67
C ILE A 110 1.56 -7.13 -11.54
N SER A 111 0.85 -7.82 -10.64
CA SER A 111 1.46 -8.49 -9.47
C SER A 111 2.47 -9.57 -9.89
N ASN A 112 2.18 -10.30 -10.98
CA ASN A 112 3.05 -11.36 -11.47
C ASN A 112 4.18 -10.86 -12.40
N THR A 113 4.17 -9.59 -12.79
CA THR A 113 5.22 -8.98 -13.65
C THR A 113 6.12 -8.02 -12.88
N THR A 114 5.78 -7.76 -11.62
CA THR A 114 6.56 -6.90 -10.72
C THR A 114 6.83 -7.63 -9.41
N ALA A 115 7.89 -7.25 -8.72
CA ALA A 115 8.15 -7.60 -7.33
C ALA A 115 8.08 -6.34 -6.46
N MET A 116 7.95 -6.51 -5.15
CA MET A 116 7.85 -5.41 -4.20
C MET A 116 8.61 -5.75 -2.93
N VAL A 117 9.46 -4.85 -2.47
CA VAL A 117 10.19 -4.95 -1.20
C VAL A 117 9.83 -3.79 -0.31
N GLY A 118 9.48 -4.07 0.94
CA GLY A 118 9.31 -3.07 1.98
C GLY A 118 10.63 -2.86 2.74
N VAL A 119 11.04 -1.60 2.89
CA VAL A 119 12.18 -1.21 3.73
C VAL A 119 11.65 -0.26 4.79
N VAL A 120 11.71 -0.67 6.06
CA VAL A 120 11.06 0.02 7.17
C VAL A 120 12.05 0.20 8.34
N GLY A 121 11.95 1.33 9.00
CA GLY A 121 12.75 1.65 10.18
C GLY A 121 13.32 3.07 10.13
N PRO A 122 13.84 3.57 11.26
CA PRO A 122 14.27 4.97 11.38
C PRO A 122 15.41 5.36 10.45
N LYS A 123 16.20 4.40 9.97
CA LYS A 123 17.32 4.64 9.05
C LYS A 123 16.98 4.37 7.57
N SER A 124 15.73 4.01 7.24
CA SER A 124 15.32 3.62 5.88
C SER A 124 15.59 4.69 4.83
N PHE A 125 15.51 5.97 5.17
CA PHE A 125 15.76 7.05 4.22
C PHE A 125 17.24 7.25 3.94
N HIS A 126 18.09 7.17 4.96
CA HIS A 126 19.55 7.22 4.75
C HIS A 126 20.04 6.04 3.89
N PHE A 127 19.48 4.87 4.17
CA PHE A 127 19.71 3.70 3.33
C PHE A 127 19.34 3.98 1.86
N LEU A 128 18.17 4.53 1.61
CA LEU A 128 17.70 4.78 0.25
C LEU A 128 18.50 5.88 -0.46
N GLU A 129 18.94 6.90 0.26
CA GLU A 129 19.85 7.92 -0.29
C GLU A 129 21.15 7.32 -0.76
N GLU A 130 21.73 6.41 0.03
CA GLU A 130 22.95 5.67 -0.35
C GLU A 130 22.67 4.70 -1.50
N PHE A 131 21.64 3.88 -1.36
CA PHE A 131 21.30 2.80 -2.29
C PHE A 131 20.87 3.29 -3.68
N LEU A 132 20.07 4.35 -3.75
CA LEU A 132 19.47 4.87 -4.98
C LEU A 132 19.99 6.24 -5.41
N SER A 133 20.85 6.86 -4.60
CA SER A 133 21.34 8.25 -4.82
C SER A 133 20.19 9.26 -5.02
N ILE A 134 19.06 9.06 -4.34
CA ILE A 134 17.89 9.94 -4.36
C ILE A 134 17.58 10.48 -2.97
N ASN A 135 17.12 11.73 -2.90
CA ASN A 135 16.67 12.34 -1.64
C ASN A 135 15.21 12.03 -1.38
N VAL A 136 14.95 10.95 -0.64
CA VAL A 136 13.60 10.49 -0.26
C VAL A 136 12.96 11.31 0.87
N PHE A 137 13.72 12.11 1.60
CA PHE A 137 13.16 13.03 2.61
C PHE A 137 12.24 14.11 2.01
N LYS A 138 12.28 14.29 0.69
CA LYS A 138 11.37 15.20 -0.01
C LYS A 138 10.01 14.57 -0.33
N LEU A 139 9.86 13.25 -0.15
CA LEU A 139 8.57 12.60 -0.37
C LEU A 139 7.68 12.74 0.86
N ASN A 140 6.46 13.20 0.66
CA ASN A 140 5.43 13.17 1.70
C ASN A 140 4.84 11.75 1.83
N LYS A 141 4.13 11.51 2.92
CA LYS A 141 3.40 10.25 3.11
C LYS A 141 2.48 9.99 1.92
N ASN A 142 2.48 8.75 1.42
CA ASN A 142 1.75 8.32 0.24
C ASN A 142 2.18 9.03 -1.07
N GLU A 143 3.37 9.59 -1.16
CA GLU A 143 3.94 10.00 -2.45
C GLU A 143 4.73 8.85 -3.09
N LEU A 144 4.71 8.86 -4.42
CA LEU A 144 5.44 7.93 -5.28
C LEU A 144 6.45 8.70 -6.11
N THR A 145 7.64 8.18 -6.30
CA THR A 145 8.60 8.68 -7.29
C THR A 145 9.12 7.56 -8.17
N LYS A 146 9.45 7.89 -9.41
CA LYS A 146 10.12 6.99 -10.33
C LYS A 146 11.61 7.28 -10.34
N THR A 147 12.40 6.22 -10.34
CA THR A 147 13.87 6.29 -10.43
C THR A 147 14.40 5.06 -11.15
N GLN A 148 15.72 4.99 -11.29
CA GLN A 148 16.39 3.83 -11.88
C GLN A 148 17.56 3.39 -11.01
N LEU A 149 17.76 2.08 -10.95
CA LEU A 149 18.99 1.47 -10.46
C LEU A 149 19.71 0.81 -11.66
N GLY A 150 20.73 1.49 -12.19
CA GLY A 150 21.26 1.12 -13.49
C GLY A 150 20.22 1.27 -14.60
N ASN A 151 19.84 0.17 -15.25
CA ASN A 151 18.79 0.12 -16.28
C ASN A 151 17.45 -0.41 -15.77
N ILE A 152 17.29 -0.57 -14.45
CA ILE A 152 16.09 -1.12 -13.84
C ILE A 152 15.20 0.03 -13.38
N ASP A 153 14.00 0.13 -13.94
CA ASP A 153 13.00 1.10 -13.52
C ASP A 153 12.44 0.72 -12.15
N LEU A 154 12.36 1.68 -11.24
CA LEU A 154 11.84 1.50 -9.89
C LEU A 154 10.72 2.51 -9.61
N TRP A 155 9.70 2.08 -8.89
CA TRP A 155 8.80 2.97 -8.17
C TRP A 155 9.14 2.93 -6.69
N ILE A 156 9.39 4.09 -6.12
CA ILE A 156 9.64 4.27 -4.69
C ILE A 156 8.40 4.93 -4.10
N ILE A 157 7.75 4.25 -3.18
CA ILE A 157 6.52 4.70 -2.54
C ILE A 157 6.83 4.95 -1.07
N ARG A 158 6.66 6.20 -0.61
CA ARG A 158 6.76 6.47 0.81
C ARG A 158 5.52 5.96 1.54
N THR A 159 5.74 5.10 2.53
CA THR A 159 4.69 4.46 3.30
C THR A 159 4.97 4.51 4.80
N ASP A 160 3.91 4.47 5.61
CA ASP A 160 3.98 4.24 7.05
C ASP A 160 3.19 2.95 7.39
N SER A 161 3.34 1.92 6.54
CA SER A 161 2.51 0.70 6.58
C SER A 161 2.51 -0.04 7.91
N TYR A 162 3.52 0.17 8.74
CA TYR A 162 3.65 -0.45 10.07
C TYR A 162 3.76 0.59 11.19
N GLY A 163 3.14 1.78 11.03
CA GLY A 163 3.28 2.87 11.99
C GLY A 163 4.67 3.52 12.01
N MET A 164 5.59 3.00 11.22
CA MET A 164 6.97 3.45 11.10
C MET A 164 7.26 4.01 9.73
N LEU A 165 8.24 4.90 9.71
CA LEU A 165 8.79 5.45 8.48
C LEU A 165 9.34 4.31 7.60
N GLY A 166 8.94 4.30 6.34
CA GLY A 166 9.40 3.28 5.41
C GLY A 166 9.10 3.63 3.97
N VAL A 167 9.55 2.75 3.10
CA VAL A 167 9.26 2.82 1.67
C VAL A 167 8.99 1.43 1.12
N ASP A 168 8.15 1.41 0.11
CA ASP A 168 7.96 0.27 -0.76
C ASP A 168 8.70 0.51 -2.08
N ILE A 169 9.50 -0.47 -2.50
CA ILE A 169 10.24 -0.46 -3.76
C ILE A 169 9.56 -1.46 -4.69
N VAL A 170 8.99 -0.99 -5.80
CA VAL A 170 8.34 -1.84 -6.82
C VAL A 170 9.20 -1.82 -8.07
N PHE A 171 9.47 -2.98 -8.65
CA PHE A 171 10.37 -3.19 -9.78
C PHE A 171 9.96 -4.42 -10.60
N PRO A 172 10.49 -4.59 -11.85
CA PRO A 172 10.23 -5.77 -12.66
C PRO A 172 10.68 -7.06 -11.96
N ILE A 173 9.84 -8.11 -11.98
CA ILE A 173 10.04 -9.33 -11.22
C ILE A 173 11.34 -10.06 -11.59
N GLU A 174 11.79 -9.97 -12.82
CA GLU A 174 13.04 -10.57 -13.30
C GLU A 174 14.30 -10.03 -12.60
N ASN A 175 14.18 -8.91 -11.89
CA ASN A 175 15.27 -8.30 -11.14
C ASN A 175 15.20 -8.58 -9.64
N GLN A 176 14.30 -9.46 -9.18
CA GLN A 176 14.05 -9.68 -7.75
C GLN A 176 15.30 -10.09 -6.98
N ASP A 177 16.01 -11.12 -7.45
CA ASP A 177 17.20 -11.62 -6.77
C ASP A 177 18.31 -10.58 -6.74
N PHE A 178 18.52 -9.86 -7.84
CA PHE A 178 19.53 -8.80 -7.94
C PHE A 178 19.24 -7.65 -6.97
N ILE A 179 18.00 -7.18 -6.94
CA ILE A 179 17.59 -6.06 -6.05
C ILE A 179 17.71 -6.51 -4.59
N TRP A 180 17.26 -7.73 -4.26
CA TRP A 180 17.35 -8.27 -2.92
C TRP A 180 18.80 -8.38 -2.44
N GLU A 181 19.68 -8.97 -3.26
CA GLU A 181 21.12 -9.07 -2.97
C GLU A 181 21.74 -7.68 -2.76
N LYS A 182 21.38 -6.71 -3.60
CA LYS A 182 21.85 -5.32 -3.47
C LYS A 182 21.39 -4.68 -2.17
N ILE A 183 20.15 -4.86 -1.77
CA ILE A 183 19.61 -4.36 -0.49
C ILE A 183 20.41 -4.98 0.67
N MET A 184 20.56 -6.28 0.69
CA MET A 184 21.24 -7.00 1.77
C MET A 184 22.76 -6.81 1.81
N SER A 185 23.39 -6.30 0.73
CA SER A 185 24.84 -6.06 0.66
C SER A 185 25.25 -4.63 1.06
N THR A 186 24.33 -3.79 1.51
CA THR A 186 24.65 -2.44 1.97
C THR A 186 25.40 -2.46 3.31
N SER A 187 25.96 -1.31 3.70
CA SER A 187 26.63 -1.15 4.99
C SER A 187 25.67 -1.13 6.19
N PHE A 188 24.38 -1.03 5.93
CA PHE A 188 23.34 -1.04 6.97
C PHE A 188 23.11 -2.46 7.48
N ILE A 189 22.83 -2.57 8.79
CA ILE A 189 22.37 -3.84 9.37
C ILE A 189 20.88 -3.95 8.97
N ILE A 190 20.61 -4.90 8.08
CA ILE A 190 19.28 -5.17 7.58
C ILE A 190 18.87 -6.56 8.02
N GLU A 191 17.78 -6.65 8.76
CA GLU A 191 17.17 -7.91 9.16
C GLU A 191 15.91 -8.18 8.31
N GLU A 192 15.72 -9.44 7.96
CA GLU A 192 14.46 -9.93 7.39
C GLU A 192 13.59 -10.44 8.53
N PRO A 193 12.54 -9.70 8.95
CA PRO A 193 11.73 -10.09 10.08
C PRO A 193 10.84 -11.29 9.74
N SER A 194 10.66 -12.17 10.72
CA SER A 194 9.71 -13.27 10.59
C SER A 194 8.27 -12.77 10.47
N GLU A 195 7.39 -13.54 9.83
CA GLU A 195 5.97 -13.20 9.73
C GLU A 195 5.32 -13.02 11.11
N SER A 196 5.75 -13.80 12.12
CA SER A 196 5.25 -13.64 13.50
C SER A 196 5.67 -12.32 14.12
N THR A 197 6.86 -11.80 13.82
CA THR A 197 7.32 -10.48 14.27
C THR A 197 6.55 -9.37 13.57
N LEU A 198 6.39 -9.44 12.25
CA LEU A 198 5.58 -8.49 11.49
C LEU A 198 4.12 -8.43 11.99
N ASN A 199 3.53 -9.60 12.30
CA ASN A 199 2.18 -9.65 12.87
C ASN A 199 2.09 -9.03 14.26
N THR A 200 3.10 -9.23 15.10
CA THR A 200 3.17 -8.59 16.42
C THR A 200 3.27 -7.07 16.29
N ILE A 201 4.13 -6.58 15.41
CA ILE A 201 4.33 -5.15 15.17
C ILE A 201 3.05 -4.53 14.65
N ARG A 202 2.41 -5.10 13.61
CA ARG A 202 1.18 -4.55 13.05
C ARG A 202 0.06 -4.39 14.10
N ILE A 203 -0.07 -5.39 15.00
CA ILE A 203 -1.07 -5.34 16.09
C ILE A 203 -0.73 -4.21 17.05
N ASN A 204 0.53 -4.07 17.43
CA ASN A 204 1.00 -3.05 18.34
C ASN A 204 0.79 -1.63 17.78
N GLU A 205 1.02 -1.48 16.48
CA GLU A 205 0.85 -0.21 15.75
C GLU A 205 -0.61 0.02 15.25
N GLY A 206 -1.53 -0.89 15.56
CA GLY A 206 -2.94 -0.77 15.16
C GLY A 206 -3.16 -0.87 13.65
N VAL A 207 -2.31 -1.61 12.93
CA VAL A 207 -2.43 -1.80 11.48
C VAL A 207 -3.33 -3.00 11.18
N PRO A 208 -4.53 -2.79 10.62
CA PRO A 208 -5.48 -3.86 10.36
C PRO A 208 -5.04 -4.72 9.16
N LEU A 209 -5.40 -6.01 9.19
CA LEU A 209 -5.05 -7.01 8.20
C LEU A 209 -6.29 -7.69 7.63
N LEU A 210 -6.28 -7.96 6.32
CA LEU A 210 -7.34 -8.70 5.65
C LEU A 210 -7.51 -10.11 6.24
N GLY A 211 -8.76 -10.51 6.48
CA GLY A 211 -9.10 -11.76 7.14
C GLY A 211 -9.06 -11.71 8.67
N HIS A 212 -8.62 -10.58 9.25
CA HIS A 212 -8.65 -10.28 10.68
C HIS A 212 -9.57 -9.09 10.94
N GLU A 213 -9.03 -7.90 11.10
CA GLU A 213 -9.80 -6.67 11.33
C GLU A 213 -10.45 -6.14 10.04
N LEU A 214 -9.89 -6.47 8.87
CA LEU A 214 -10.46 -6.12 7.57
C LEU A 214 -11.28 -7.29 7.03
N ASN A 215 -12.58 -7.24 7.24
CA ASN A 215 -13.55 -8.19 6.71
C ASN A 215 -14.96 -7.57 6.72
N GLN A 216 -15.95 -8.31 6.23
CA GLN A 216 -17.34 -7.83 6.12
C GLN A 216 -18.13 -7.82 7.45
N ASP A 217 -17.55 -8.21 8.57
CA ASP A 217 -18.16 -8.07 9.89
C ASP A 217 -18.04 -6.65 10.43
N TYR A 218 -17.05 -5.88 9.94
CA TYR A 218 -16.73 -4.53 10.41
C TYR A 218 -16.98 -3.47 9.34
N ASN A 219 -17.21 -2.24 9.80
CA ASN A 219 -17.15 -1.04 8.96
C ASN A 219 -15.82 -0.29 9.17
N PRO A 220 -15.46 0.67 8.29
CA PRO A 220 -14.20 1.38 8.38
C PRO A 220 -13.97 2.14 9.70
N LEU A 221 -15.04 2.63 10.36
CA LEU A 221 -14.92 3.36 11.63
C LEU A 221 -14.58 2.40 12.78
N GLU A 222 -15.21 1.21 12.81
CA GLU A 222 -14.90 0.14 13.78
C GLU A 222 -13.46 -0.36 13.64
N ALA A 223 -12.93 -0.38 12.42
CA ALA A 223 -11.54 -0.80 12.14
C ALA A 223 -10.50 0.33 12.30
N GLY A 224 -10.86 1.50 12.84
CA GLY A 224 -9.94 2.61 13.06
C GLY A 224 -9.48 3.33 11.79
N LEU A 225 -10.23 3.22 10.68
CA LEU A 225 -9.85 3.73 9.36
C LEU A 225 -10.44 5.11 9.04
N ILE A 226 -10.74 5.92 10.05
CA ILE A 226 -11.38 7.23 9.87
C ILE A 226 -10.57 8.17 8.93
N GLU A 227 -9.24 8.12 8.99
CA GLU A 227 -8.36 8.92 8.12
C GLU A 227 -8.42 8.48 6.64
N SER A 228 -8.98 7.31 6.38
CA SER A 228 -9.17 6.78 5.02
C SER A 228 -10.52 7.14 4.42
N ILE A 229 -11.30 8.01 5.10
CA ILE A 229 -12.64 8.44 4.69
C ILE A 229 -12.66 9.95 4.50
N ASN A 230 -13.12 10.40 3.36
CA ASN A 230 -13.42 11.81 3.12
C ASN A 230 -14.94 12.06 3.21
N PHE A 231 -15.38 12.68 4.30
CA PHE A 231 -16.80 12.97 4.53
C PHE A 231 -17.35 14.14 3.70
N GLN A 232 -16.49 14.84 2.96
CA GLN A 232 -16.87 16.01 2.14
C GLN A 232 -16.87 15.70 0.63
N LYS A 233 -16.48 14.48 0.24
CA LYS A 233 -16.49 14.07 -1.16
C LYS A 233 -17.90 13.73 -1.66
N GLY A 234 -18.02 13.52 -2.98
CA GLY A 234 -19.25 13.05 -3.62
C GLY A 234 -19.69 11.65 -3.16
N CYS A 235 -20.81 11.18 -3.70
CA CYS A 235 -21.37 9.88 -3.32
C CYS A 235 -20.45 8.70 -3.67
N TYR A 236 -20.43 7.74 -2.78
CA TYR A 236 -19.71 6.46 -2.99
C TYR A 236 -20.48 5.27 -2.40
N VAL A 237 -20.12 4.07 -2.82
CA VAL A 237 -20.77 2.84 -2.35
C VAL A 237 -20.62 2.69 -0.84
N GLY A 238 -21.75 2.54 -0.12
CA GLY A 238 -21.79 2.41 1.35
C GLY A 238 -21.80 3.72 2.14
N GLN A 239 -21.73 4.88 1.49
CA GLN A 239 -21.64 6.19 2.14
C GLN A 239 -22.76 6.45 3.16
N GLU A 240 -24.01 6.10 2.84
CA GLU A 240 -25.15 6.40 3.74
C GLU A 240 -24.95 5.78 5.13
N VAL A 241 -24.51 4.53 5.19
CA VAL A 241 -24.27 3.83 6.46
C VAL A 241 -23.09 4.47 7.19
N ILE A 242 -21.97 4.72 6.50
CA ILE A 242 -20.76 5.28 7.09
C ILE A 242 -21.01 6.71 7.61
N ALA A 243 -21.69 7.55 6.85
CA ALA A 243 -22.03 8.90 7.27
C ALA A 243 -22.95 8.92 8.50
N ARG A 244 -23.95 8.04 8.54
CA ARG A 244 -24.83 7.89 9.71
C ARG A 244 -24.06 7.52 10.97
N LEU A 245 -23.15 6.56 10.88
CA LEU A 245 -22.34 6.12 12.02
C LEU A 245 -21.39 7.20 12.54
N ASN A 246 -20.94 8.10 11.67
CA ASN A 246 -20.06 9.21 12.07
C ASN A 246 -20.83 10.36 12.78
N THR A 247 -22.16 10.38 12.73
CA THR A 247 -23.01 11.42 13.32
C THR A 247 -23.53 11.09 14.71
N TYR A 248 -23.36 9.87 15.15
CA TYR A 248 -23.74 9.36 16.48
C TYR A 248 -22.49 9.11 17.35
#